data_788406f6942a42d0a4144a683550e205
#
_entry.id   788406f6942a42d0a4144a683550e205
#
_cell.length_a   1.000
_cell.length_b   1.000
_cell.length_c   1.000
_cell.angle_alpha   90.00
_cell.angle_beta   90.00
_cell.angle_gamma   90.00
#
_symmetry.space_group_name_H-M   'P 1'
#
loop_
_entity.id
_entity.type
_entity.pdbx_description
1 polymer ?
#
loop_
_entity_poly.entity_id
_entity_poly.type
_entity_poly.pdbx_seq_one_letter_code
_entity_poly.pdbx_strand_id
1 'polypeptide(L)'
;RKCGNCGKEHFPRTDPVVIMLAEFEGKALVGRQSRFPPGNYSALAGFLEPGESIEEAVRREIHEEAGVTCGAVRYVTSQPWPFGGAQLMIACVADALGDEITLDTTELEDARWVSKDEARAALENAPDKTFNAPPPFAIAHTLLRAWVNE
;
A
#
# COMPACT_ATOMS: atom_id res chain seq x y z
N ARG A 1 19.68 9.95 -21.05
CA ARG A 1 20.47 11.19 -21.32
C ARG A 1 21.90 10.81 -21.70
N LYS A 2 22.52 11.56 -22.61
CA LYS A 2 23.92 11.34 -23.04
C LYS A 2 24.82 12.39 -22.39
N CYS A 3 25.92 11.94 -21.81
CA CYS A 3 26.92 12.85 -21.25
C CYS A 3 27.63 13.61 -22.39
N GLY A 4 27.65 14.94 -22.33
CA GLY A 4 28.28 15.79 -23.36
C GLY A 4 29.81 15.68 -23.37
N ASN A 5 30.43 15.23 -22.28
CA ASN A 5 31.87 15.13 -22.16
C ASN A 5 32.43 13.76 -22.62
N CYS A 6 31.84 12.64 -22.17
CA CYS A 6 32.36 11.30 -22.47
C CYS A 6 31.46 10.46 -23.38
N GLY A 7 30.29 10.97 -23.79
CA GLY A 7 29.36 10.28 -24.68
C GLY A 7 28.59 9.12 -24.03
N LYS A 8 28.81 8.82 -22.73
CA LYS A 8 28.11 7.74 -22.03
C LYS A 8 26.62 8.04 -21.92
N GLU A 9 25.78 7.05 -22.21
CA GLU A 9 24.35 7.13 -22.05
C GLU A 9 23.94 6.73 -20.61
N HIS A 10 22.98 7.47 -20.05
CA HIS A 10 22.41 7.26 -18.74
C HIS A 10 20.87 7.15 -18.87
N PHE A 11 20.34 6.03 -18.45
CA PHE A 11 18.90 5.76 -18.41
C PHE A 11 18.42 5.97 -16.97
N PRO A 12 17.57 6.99 -16.71
CA PRO A 12 16.99 7.16 -15.37
C PRO A 12 16.24 5.91 -14.96
N ARG A 13 16.48 5.46 -13.73
CA ARG A 13 15.77 4.34 -13.13
C ARG A 13 14.47 4.83 -12.52
N THR A 14 13.42 4.04 -12.65
CA THR A 14 12.17 4.19 -11.91
C THR A 14 11.81 2.82 -11.32
N ASP A 15 11.68 2.76 -10.01
CA ASP A 15 11.36 1.51 -9.31
C ASP A 15 9.85 1.43 -9.06
N PRO A 16 9.15 0.43 -9.64
CA PRO A 16 7.73 0.22 -9.40
C PRO A 16 7.51 -0.37 -7.99
N VAL A 17 6.54 0.20 -7.29
CA VAL A 17 6.11 -0.23 -5.94
C VAL A 17 4.59 -0.36 -5.95
N VAL A 18 4.07 -1.52 -5.61
CA VAL A 18 2.63 -1.67 -5.36
C VAL A 18 2.29 -1.19 -3.95
N ILE A 19 1.15 -0.54 -3.81
CA ILE A 19 0.56 -0.17 -2.53
C ILE A 19 -0.91 -0.57 -2.56
N MET A 20 -1.36 -1.35 -1.56
CA MET A 20 -2.62 -2.04 -1.69
C MET A 20 -3.42 -2.17 -0.42
N LEU A 21 -4.75 -2.21 -0.60
CA LEU A 21 -5.70 -2.69 0.40
C LEU A 21 -6.18 -4.08 -0.03
N ALA A 22 -6.14 -5.05 0.87
CA ALA A 22 -6.95 -6.25 0.74
C ALA A 22 -8.35 -5.94 1.29
N GLU A 23 -9.39 -6.32 0.56
CA GLU A 23 -10.79 -6.12 0.96
C GLU A 23 -11.46 -7.45 1.23
N PHE A 24 -12.15 -7.58 2.37
CA PHE A 24 -12.94 -8.74 2.74
C PHE A 24 -14.20 -8.32 3.49
N GLU A 25 -15.37 -8.71 2.99
CA GLU A 25 -16.68 -8.41 3.60
C GLU A 25 -16.86 -6.94 4.02
N GLY A 26 -16.45 -6.00 3.14
CA GLY A 26 -16.58 -4.55 3.37
C GLY A 26 -15.59 -3.96 4.38
N LYS A 27 -14.55 -4.71 4.74
CA LYS A 27 -13.41 -4.24 5.53
C LYS A 27 -12.14 -4.22 4.70
N ALA A 28 -11.22 -3.33 5.02
CA ALA A 28 -9.90 -3.28 4.41
C ALA A 28 -8.80 -3.61 5.41
N LEU A 29 -7.79 -4.34 4.96
CA LEU A 29 -6.58 -4.62 5.73
C LEU A 29 -5.67 -3.40 5.72
N VAL A 30 -5.26 -2.96 6.91
CA VAL A 30 -4.25 -1.93 7.12
C VAL A 30 -3.13 -2.48 8.00
N GLY A 31 -1.91 -2.08 7.70
CA GLY A 31 -0.72 -2.51 8.42
C GLY A 31 0.02 -1.35 9.08
N ARG A 32 0.85 -1.68 10.05
CA ARG A 32 1.69 -0.77 10.79
C ARG A 32 3.11 -1.32 10.87
N GLN A 33 4.08 -0.55 10.44
CA GLN A 33 5.51 -0.83 10.65
C GLN A 33 5.98 -0.20 11.97
N SER A 34 6.95 -0.81 12.64
CA SER A 34 7.49 -0.35 13.92
C SER A 34 8.04 1.09 13.90
N ARG A 35 8.48 1.56 12.72
CA ARG A 35 8.96 2.94 12.50
C ARG A 35 7.84 4.00 12.45
N PHE A 36 6.58 3.59 12.34
CA PHE A 36 5.46 4.52 12.31
C PHE A 36 5.19 5.07 13.71
N PRO A 37 4.77 6.34 13.85
CA PRO A 37 4.26 6.85 15.12
C PRO A 37 3.15 5.95 15.67
N PRO A 38 3.00 5.83 16.98
CA PRO A 38 1.93 5.03 17.59
C PRO A 38 0.55 5.36 17.06
N GLY A 39 -0.24 4.33 16.74
CA GLY A 39 -1.59 4.48 16.20
C GLY A 39 -1.68 4.80 14.71
N ASN A 40 -0.56 4.99 14.00
CA ASN A 40 -0.57 5.21 12.56
C ASN A 40 -0.61 3.86 11.81
N TYR A 41 -1.58 3.74 10.90
CA TYR A 41 -1.70 2.60 9.98
C TYR A 41 -1.74 3.09 8.54
N SER A 42 -1.35 2.23 7.63
CA SER A 42 -1.30 2.50 6.20
C SER A 42 -1.75 1.27 5.40
N ALA A 43 -1.95 1.45 4.11
CA ALA A 43 -1.99 0.35 3.15
C ALA A 43 -0.64 -0.38 3.15
N LEU A 44 -0.63 -1.68 2.85
CA LEU A 44 0.57 -2.50 2.66
C LEU A 44 1.29 -2.05 1.37
N ALA A 45 2.59 -2.26 1.30
CA ALA A 45 3.35 -1.82 0.11
C ALA A 45 4.67 -2.55 -0.03
N GLY A 46 4.98 -2.98 -1.26
CA GLY A 46 6.24 -3.62 -1.59
C GLY A 46 6.69 -3.38 -3.03
N PHE A 47 7.93 -3.75 -3.33
CA PHE A 47 8.50 -3.60 -4.66
C PHE A 47 8.03 -4.72 -5.59
N LEU A 48 7.83 -4.37 -6.87
CA LEU A 48 7.70 -5.41 -7.89
C LEU A 48 9.04 -6.09 -8.10
N GLU A 49 9.03 -7.41 -8.20
CA GLU A 49 10.19 -8.19 -8.58
C GLU A 49 10.32 -8.32 -10.11
N PRO A 50 11.54 -8.56 -10.64
CA PRO A 50 11.73 -8.76 -12.08
C PRO A 50 10.89 -9.93 -12.60
N GLY A 51 10.01 -9.65 -13.55
CA GLY A 51 9.14 -10.66 -14.18
C GLY A 51 7.74 -10.76 -13.61
N GLU A 52 7.44 -10.04 -12.53
CA GLU A 52 6.09 -9.99 -11.96
C GLU A 52 5.18 -8.99 -12.72
N SER A 53 3.91 -9.34 -12.82
CA SER A 53 2.84 -8.36 -13.07
C SER A 53 2.46 -7.61 -11.79
N ILE A 54 1.74 -6.50 -11.94
CA ILE A 54 1.20 -5.74 -10.80
C ILE A 54 0.34 -6.64 -9.90
N GLU A 55 -0.52 -7.45 -10.50
CA GLU A 55 -1.45 -8.32 -9.78
C GLU A 55 -0.72 -9.43 -9.01
N GLU A 56 0.36 -9.97 -9.56
CA GLU A 56 1.20 -10.97 -8.88
C GLU A 56 1.91 -10.34 -7.68
N ALA A 57 2.54 -9.18 -7.87
CA ALA A 57 3.22 -8.46 -6.78
C ALA A 57 2.25 -8.11 -5.64
N VAL A 58 1.04 -7.60 -5.96
CA VAL A 58 0.01 -7.30 -4.95
C VAL A 58 -0.36 -8.52 -4.13
N ARG A 59 -0.61 -9.66 -4.79
CA ARG A 59 -0.96 -10.91 -4.08
C ARG A 59 0.18 -11.45 -3.24
N ARG A 60 1.42 -11.39 -3.76
CA ARG A 60 2.62 -11.84 -3.04
C ARG A 60 2.86 -11.01 -1.80
N GLU A 61 2.92 -9.69 -1.92
CA GLU A 61 3.19 -8.78 -0.80
C GLU A 61 2.13 -8.90 0.31
N ILE A 62 0.83 -8.95 -0.03
CA ILE A 62 -0.22 -9.16 0.99
C ILE A 62 -0.03 -10.51 1.69
N HIS A 63 0.34 -11.55 0.94
CA HIS A 63 0.55 -12.86 1.51
C HIS A 63 1.82 -12.93 2.38
N GLU A 64 2.92 -12.32 1.94
CA GLU A 64 4.18 -12.28 2.69
C GLU A 64 4.04 -11.48 3.99
N GLU A 65 3.46 -10.27 3.93
CA GLU A 65 3.34 -9.40 5.10
C GLU A 65 2.25 -9.85 6.10
N ALA A 66 1.12 -10.38 5.62
CA ALA A 66 -0.07 -10.63 6.44
C ALA A 66 -0.67 -12.03 6.32
N GLY A 67 -0.12 -12.94 5.49
CA GLY A 67 -0.64 -14.30 5.28
C GLY A 67 -1.97 -14.37 4.53
N VAL A 68 -2.54 -13.25 4.11
CA VAL A 68 -3.85 -13.20 3.46
C VAL A 68 -3.73 -13.58 2.00
N THR A 69 -4.56 -14.53 1.55
CA THR A 69 -4.65 -14.93 0.14
C THR A 69 -5.67 -14.04 -0.58
N CYS A 70 -5.26 -13.50 -1.75
CA CYS A 70 -6.09 -12.62 -2.56
C CYS A 70 -6.39 -13.19 -3.96
N GLY A 71 -7.57 -12.86 -4.48
CA GLY A 71 -8.05 -13.18 -5.82
C GLY A 71 -7.84 -12.04 -6.81
N ALA A 72 -8.93 -11.42 -7.27
CA ALA A 72 -8.89 -10.34 -8.25
C ALA A 72 -8.21 -9.09 -7.68
N VAL A 73 -7.46 -8.39 -8.55
CA VAL A 73 -6.77 -7.14 -8.20
C VAL A 73 -7.22 -6.06 -9.17
N ARG A 74 -7.58 -4.89 -8.66
CA ARG A 74 -7.96 -3.73 -9.47
C ARG A 74 -7.05 -2.54 -9.21
N TYR A 75 -6.61 -1.89 -10.26
CA TYR A 75 -5.86 -0.64 -10.21
C TYR A 75 -6.78 0.52 -9.81
N VAL A 76 -6.27 1.42 -8.97
CA VAL A 76 -6.98 2.62 -8.53
C VAL A 76 -6.30 3.89 -9.05
N THR A 77 -5.02 4.08 -8.75
CA THR A 77 -4.24 5.26 -9.15
C THR A 77 -2.75 5.01 -9.03
N SER A 78 -1.93 5.98 -9.47
CA SER A 78 -0.48 5.94 -9.24
C SER A 78 0.05 7.31 -8.82
N GLN A 79 1.21 7.32 -8.16
CA GLN A 79 1.89 8.53 -7.71
C GLN A 79 3.40 8.38 -7.84
N PRO A 80 4.10 9.31 -8.55
CA PRO A 80 5.55 9.41 -8.43
C PRO A 80 5.93 9.74 -6.99
N TRP A 81 6.86 8.96 -6.41
CA TRP A 81 7.31 9.11 -5.04
C TRP A 81 8.81 9.39 -5.01
N PRO A 82 9.22 10.66 -4.83
CA PRO A 82 10.62 11.04 -4.91
C PRO A 82 11.39 10.85 -3.59
N PHE A 83 10.71 10.47 -2.51
CA PHE A 83 11.32 10.31 -1.19
C PHE A 83 12.00 8.94 -1.07
N GLY A 84 13.33 8.93 -0.94
CA GLY A 84 14.13 7.70 -0.79
C GLY A 84 14.50 7.02 -2.10
N GLY A 85 14.15 7.58 -3.27
CA GLY A 85 14.49 7.02 -4.58
C GLY A 85 13.59 7.53 -5.71
N ALA A 86 13.68 6.90 -6.86
CA ALA A 86 12.85 7.21 -8.04
C ALA A 86 11.72 6.20 -8.17
N GLN A 87 10.79 6.19 -7.22
CA GLN A 87 9.70 5.21 -7.15
C GLN A 87 8.46 5.68 -7.88
N LEU A 88 7.75 4.73 -8.50
CA LEU A 88 6.38 4.89 -8.96
C LEU A 88 5.48 4.01 -8.11
N MET A 89 4.70 4.63 -7.23
CA MET A 89 3.70 3.95 -6.42
C MET A 89 2.46 3.64 -7.26
N ILE A 90 1.99 2.39 -7.21
CA ILE A 90 0.85 1.88 -7.98
C ILE A 90 -0.18 1.35 -6.97
N ALA A 91 -1.27 2.10 -6.79
CA ALA A 91 -2.31 1.77 -5.82
C ALA A 91 -3.33 0.80 -6.38
N CYS A 92 -3.59 -0.26 -5.63
CA CYS A 92 -4.52 -1.33 -5.98
C CYS A 92 -5.43 -1.70 -4.80
N VAL A 93 -6.56 -2.30 -5.11
CA VAL A 93 -7.38 -3.05 -4.14
C VAL A 93 -7.45 -4.50 -4.61
N ALA A 94 -7.30 -5.43 -3.69
CA ALA A 94 -7.35 -6.87 -3.95
C ALA A 94 -8.50 -7.52 -3.16
N ASP A 95 -9.25 -8.41 -3.79
CA ASP A 95 -10.29 -9.20 -3.13
C ASP A 95 -9.63 -10.29 -2.29
N ALA A 96 -9.70 -10.17 -0.97
CA ALA A 96 -9.22 -11.22 -0.08
C ALA A 96 -10.19 -12.42 -0.07
N LEU A 97 -9.63 -13.63 0.05
CA LEU A 97 -10.40 -14.88 0.07
C LEU A 97 -10.70 -15.37 1.50
N GLY A 98 -10.26 -14.60 2.51
CA GLY A 98 -10.49 -14.86 3.92
C GLY A 98 -9.90 -13.72 4.75
N ASP A 99 -10.18 -13.72 6.05
CA ASP A 99 -9.78 -12.65 6.99
C ASP A 99 -8.73 -13.09 8.02
N GLU A 100 -8.26 -14.32 7.97
CA GLU A 100 -7.22 -14.82 8.87
C GLU A 100 -5.88 -14.11 8.58
N ILE A 101 -5.32 -13.45 9.60
CA ILE A 101 -4.04 -12.75 9.51
C ILE A 101 -2.95 -13.60 10.13
N THR A 102 -1.89 -13.86 9.37
CA THR A 102 -0.63 -14.44 9.84
C THR A 102 0.48 -13.45 9.59
N LEU A 103 0.82 -12.67 10.60
CA LEU A 103 1.71 -11.51 10.48
C LEU A 103 3.18 -11.92 10.33
N ASP A 104 3.87 -11.37 9.33
CA ASP A 104 5.33 -11.35 9.34
C ASP A 104 5.82 -10.21 10.26
N THR A 105 6.22 -10.58 11.47
CA THR A 105 6.69 -9.63 12.49
C THR A 105 8.04 -8.99 12.18
N THR A 106 8.72 -9.41 11.11
CA THR A 106 9.96 -8.76 10.64
C THR A 106 9.66 -7.51 9.82
N GLU A 107 8.51 -7.44 9.19
CA GLU A 107 8.08 -6.31 8.34
C GLU A 107 6.99 -5.46 9.00
N LEU A 108 5.99 -6.08 9.61
CA LEU A 108 4.88 -5.40 10.26
C LEU A 108 4.87 -5.62 11.77
N GLU A 109 4.66 -4.56 12.54
CA GLU A 109 4.41 -4.63 13.98
C GLU A 109 2.98 -5.08 14.28
N ASP A 110 2.03 -4.67 13.44
CA ASP A 110 0.61 -4.98 13.57
C ASP A 110 -0.12 -4.86 12.23
N ALA A 111 -1.18 -5.66 12.04
CA ALA A 111 -2.12 -5.52 10.95
C ALA A 111 -3.54 -5.83 11.43
N ARG A 112 -4.53 -5.13 10.87
CA ARG A 112 -5.93 -5.31 11.25
C ARG A 112 -6.90 -4.97 10.14
N TRP A 113 -8.06 -5.57 10.18
CA TRP A 113 -9.18 -5.22 9.35
C TRP A 113 -9.91 -4.00 9.94
N VAL A 114 -10.20 -3.01 9.09
CA VAL A 114 -10.93 -1.79 9.44
C VAL A 114 -12.18 -1.67 8.58
N SER A 115 -13.28 -1.23 9.17
CA SER A 115 -14.52 -0.94 8.46
C SER A 115 -14.43 0.37 7.67
N LYS A 116 -15.35 0.60 6.73
CA LYS A 116 -15.45 1.89 6.02
C LYS A 116 -15.71 3.06 6.97
N ASP A 117 -16.44 2.86 8.05
CA ASP A 117 -16.72 3.92 9.03
C ASP A 117 -15.48 4.26 9.86
N GLU A 118 -14.70 3.26 10.31
CA GLU A 118 -13.41 3.51 10.97
C GLU A 118 -12.42 4.23 10.05
N ALA A 119 -12.34 3.79 8.78
CA ALA A 119 -11.48 4.44 7.79
C ALA A 119 -11.93 5.88 7.50
N ARG A 120 -13.23 6.16 7.42
CA ARG A 120 -13.78 7.51 7.27
C ARG A 120 -13.41 8.39 8.46
N ALA A 121 -13.64 7.90 9.68
CA ALA A 121 -13.28 8.62 10.91
C ALA A 121 -11.77 8.95 10.96
N ALA A 122 -10.92 8.02 10.55
CA ALA A 122 -9.47 8.24 10.46
C ALA A 122 -9.08 9.29 9.41
N LEU A 123 -9.69 9.24 8.21
CA LEU A 123 -9.45 10.20 7.12
C LEU A 123 -9.90 11.63 7.48
N GLU A 124 -11.01 11.76 8.21
CA GLU A 124 -11.59 13.03 8.69
C GLU A 124 -10.92 13.51 9.98
N ASN A 125 -9.99 12.75 10.54
CA ASN A 125 -9.36 13.02 11.83
C ASN A 125 -10.38 13.21 12.98
N ALA A 126 -11.44 12.40 12.96
CA ALA A 126 -12.51 12.45 13.95
C ALA A 126 -11.99 12.16 15.37
N PRO A 127 -12.63 12.71 16.43
CA PRO A 127 -12.18 12.53 17.82
C PRO A 127 -12.21 11.08 18.30
N ASP A 128 -13.12 10.28 17.75
CA ASP A 128 -13.37 8.86 18.08
C ASP A 128 -12.68 7.88 17.13
N LYS A 129 -11.80 8.37 16.24
CA LYS A 129 -11.04 7.51 15.33
C LYS A 129 -10.23 6.45 16.07
N THR A 130 -10.20 5.24 15.54
CA THR A 130 -9.48 4.10 16.12
C THR A 130 -8.03 3.99 15.66
N PHE A 131 -7.64 4.77 14.62
CA PHE A 131 -6.27 4.87 14.11
C PHE A 131 -6.06 6.21 13.39
N ASN A 132 -4.80 6.53 13.12
CA ASN A 132 -4.43 7.69 12.31
C ASN A 132 -4.20 7.25 10.86
N ALA A 133 -4.91 7.86 9.92
CA ALA A 133 -4.72 7.63 8.49
C ALA A 133 -3.38 8.19 8.00
N PRO A 134 -2.86 7.70 6.85
CA PRO A 134 -1.72 8.31 6.18
C PRO A 134 -1.96 9.79 5.87
N PRO A 135 -0.89 10.61 5.76
CA PRO A 135 -1.05 12.03 5.48
C PRO A 135 -1.69 12.29 4.11
N PRO A 136 -2.44 13.41 3.93
CA PRO A 136 -3.24 13.65 2.72
C PRO A 136 -2.47 13.69 1.40
N PHE A 137 -1.17 13.95 1.43
CA PHE A 137 -0.31 13.96 0.24
C PHE A 137 0.14 12.55 -0.20
N ALA A 138 -0.01 11.53 0.65
CA ALA A 138 0.41 10.17 0.35
C ALA A 138 -0.67 9.41 -0.43
N ILE A 139 -0.24 8.62 -1.41
CA ILE A 139 -1.14 7.78 -2.22
C ILE A 139 -1.97 6.81 -1.36
N ALA A 140 -1.44 6.35 -0.22
CA ALA A 140 -2.18 5.51 0.72
C ALA A 140 -3.44 6.18 1.26
N HIS A 141 -3.39 7.51 1.50
CA HIS A 141 -4.57 8.30 1.88
C HIS A 141 -5.59 8.36 0.73
N THR A 142 -5.11 8.60 -0.49
CA THR A 142 -5.98 8.62 -1.69
C THR A 142 -6.62 7.26 -1.93
N LEU A 143 -5.86 6.18 -1.77
CA LEU A 143 -6.35 4.82 -1.91
C LEU A 143 -7.44 4.50 -0.87
N LEU A 144 -7.19 4.79 0.41
CA LEU A 144 -8.14 4.56 1.49
C LEU A 144 -9.42 5.37 1.27
N ARG A 145 -9.28 6.64 0.83
CA ARG A 145 -10.43 7.51 0.51
C ARG A 145 -11.23 7.01 -0.68
N ALA A 146 -10.58 6.50 -1.73
CA ALA A 146 -11.25 5.92 -2.88
C ALA A 146 -12.09 4.71 -2.45
N TRP A 147 -11.50 3.80 -1.69
CA TRP A 147 -12.18 2.60 -1.18
C TRP A 147 -13.38 2.92 -0.28
N VAL A 148 -13.29 3.91 0.61
CA VAL A 148 -14.40 4.33 1.49
C VAL A 148 -15.60 4.85 0.70
N ASN A 149 -15.38 5.44 -0.48
CA ASN A 149 -16.42 6.07 -1.31
C ASN A 149 -17.02 5.14 -2.38
N GLU A 150 -16.58 3.91 -2.48
CA GLU A 150 -17.19 2.85 -3.29
C GLU A 150 -18.41 2.25 -2.59
#